data_bb35ed34e408fa74ec2a0ba7d061d1c8
#
_entry.id   bb35ed34e408fa74ec2a0ba7d061d1c8
#
_cell.length_a   1.000
_cell.length_b   1.000
_cell.length_c   1.000
_cell.angle_alpha   90.00
_cell.angle_beta   90.00
_cell.angle_gamma   90.00
#
_symmetry.space_group_name_H-M   'P 1'
#
loop_
_entity.id
_entity.type
_entity.pdbx_description
1 polymer ?
#
loop_
_entity_poly.entity_id
_entity_poly.type
_entity_poly.pdbx_seq_one_letter_code
_entity_poly.pdbx_strand_id
1 'polypeptide(L)'
;MPPSLLPSVVLVHGAWADGSSWSRVITGLQQAGINVTAAPIPLTTLDDDVNAVKRAIDRTEGPVVLSGHAYAGGVIGAVSHSRVKGLVYVAALAPDEGETVADVFYRDPPHPQAPELKPDDGGWIWLPESAFAAAFAQQATAEEQQLLAAVQRPIATACIQQAAPRPSWNDLLSWYLIAEEDRMINPATQRFMAERMQARTRTDTCDHAPLITRPQAVIDILTEAVRSV
;
A
#
# COMPACT_ATOMS: atom_id res chain seq x y z
N MET A 1 1.26 -25.41 -25.80
CA MET A 1 0.90 -24.86 -24.47
C MET A 1 0.07 -23.62 -24.72
N PRO A 2 -1.06 -23.42 -24.04
CA PRO A 2 -1.72 -22.12 -24.08
C PRO A 2 -0.71 -21.07 -23.60
N PRO A 3 -0.74 -19.82 -24.14
CA PRO A 3 0.12 -18.77 -23.65
C PRO A 3 -0.11 -18.63 -22.14
N SER A 4 0.96 -18.61 -21.34
CA SER A 4 0.85 -18.35 -19.92
C SER A 4 0.20 -16.98 -19.76
N LEU A 5 -0.96 -16.93 -19.13
CA LEU A 5 -1.64 -15.67 -18.79
C LEU A 5 -0.67 -14.86 -17.91
N LEU A 6 -0.40 -13.62 -18.30
CA LEU A 6 0.32 -12.70 -17.42
C LEU A 6 -0.38 -12.64 -16.07
N PRO A 7 0.35 -12.53 -14.96
CA PRO A 7 -0.25 -12.35 -13.65
C PRO A 7 -1.18 -11.14 -13.63
N SER A 8 -2.32 -11.28 -12.96
CA SER A 8 -3.19 -10.15 -12.63
C SER A 8 -2.60 -9.34 -11.47
N VAL A 9 -2.84 -8.04 -11.44
CA VAL A 9 -2.44 -7.17 -10.32
C VAL A 9 -3.67 -6.86 -9.46
N VAL A 10 -3.56 -7.09 -8.15
CA VAL A 10 -4.57 -6.63 -7.18
C VAL A 10 -3.95 -5.51 -6.35
N LEU A 11 -4.53 -4.31 -6.47
CA LEU A 11 -4.09 -3.09 -5.82
C LEU A 11 -4.89 -2.86 -4.53
N VAL A 12 -4.20 -2.54 -3.45
CA VAL A 12 -4.81 -2.31 -2.13
C VAL A 12 -4.44 -0.92 -1.64
N HIS A 13 -5.47 -0.08 -1.40
CA HIS A 13 -5.28 1.30 -0.94
C HIS A 13 -4.91 1.35 0.55
N GLY A 14 -4.27 2.44 0.98
CA GLY A 14 -3.97 2.70 2.38
C GLY A 14 -5.15 3.32 3.16
N ALA A 15 -4.86 3.74 4.40
CA ALA A 15 -5.74 4.58 5.17
C ALA A 15 -5.98 5.91 4.45
N TRP A 16 -7.10 6.55 4.71
CA TRP A 16 -7.50 7.87 4.18
C TRP A 16 -7.58 7.93 2.64
N ALA A 17 -7.73 6.77 2.00
CA ALA A 17 -7.83 6.62 0.56
C ALA A 17 -8.87 5.57 0.20
N ASP A 18 -9.13 5.42 -1.08
CA ASP A 18 -9.91 4.34 -1.68
C ASP A 18 -9.27 3.84 -2.99
N GLY A 19 -9.95 2.95 -3.68
CA GLY A 19 -9.45 2.37 -4.93
C GLY A 19 -9.19 3.40 -6.04
N SER A 20 -9.84 4.57 -6.01
CA SER A 20 -9.67 5.62 -7.02
C SER A 20 -8.28 6.28 -6.95
N SER A 21 -7.61 6.22 -5.80
CA SER A 21 -6.24 6.69 -5.64
C SER A 21 -5.25 6.01 -6.60
N TRP A 22 -5.56 4.81 -7.06
CA TRP A 22 -4.80 4.04 -8.03
C TRP A 22 -5.13 4.34 -9.50
N SER A 23 -6.04 5.27 -9.81
CA SER A 23 -6.60 5.47 -11.16
C SER A 23 -5.56 5.60 -12.26
N ARG A 24 -4.49 6.39 -12.05
CA ARG A 24 -3.40 6.57 -13.01
C ARG A 24 -2.59 5.29 -13.22
N VAL A 25 -2.34 4.57 -12.14
CA VAL A 25 -1.61 3.29 -12.17
C VAL A 25 -2.45 2.23 -12.89
N ILE A 26 -3.75 2.12 -12.58
CA ILE A 26 -4.69 1.22 -13.24
C ILE A 26 -4.66 1.45 -14.75
N THR A 27 -4.83 2.70 -15.18
CA THR A 27 -4.81 3.06 -16.60
C THR A 27 -3.51 2.65 -17.29
N GLY A 28 -2.36 2.93 -16.66
CA GLY A 28 -1.06 2.58 -17.23
C GLY A 28 -0.83 1.08 -17.34
N LEU A 29 -1.21 0.30 -16.33
CA LEU A 29 -1.11 -1.17 -16.36
C LEU A 29 -2.04 -1.79 -17.40
N GLN A 30 -3.28 -1.29 -17.53
CA GLN A 30 -4.22 -1.74 -18.55
C GLN A 30 -3.72 -1.44 -19.97
N GLN A 31 -3.09 -0.29 -20.20
CA GLN A 31 -2.44 0.03 -21.47
C GLN A 31 -1.27 -0.91 -21.79
N ALA A 32 -0.60 -1.44 -20.76
CA ALA A 32 0.43 -2.47 -20.89
C ALA A 32 -0.14 -3.91 -21.03
N GLY A 33 -1.47 -4.08 -21.12
CA GLY A 33 -2.13 -5.38 -21.26
C GLY A 33 -2.19 -6.20 -19.97
N ILE A 34 -2.01 -5.58 -18.82
CA ILE A 34 -2.05 -6.23 -17.50
C ILE A 34 -3.45 -6.10 -16.91
N ASN A 35 -4.03 -7.21 -16.48
CA ASN A 35 -5.31 -7.20 -15.76
C ASN A 35 -5.14 -6.62 -14.35
N VAL A 36 -6.00 -5.68 -13.99
CA VAL A 36 -5.90 -4.95 -12.71
C VAL A 36 -7.25 -4.92 -12.00
N THR A 37 -7.24 -5.15 -10.69
CA THR A 37 -8.40 -4.99 -9.80
C THR A 37 -7.97 -4.21 -8.56
N ALA A 38 -8.71 -3.18 -8.17
CA ALA A 38 -8.54 -2.53 -6.87
C ALA A 38 -9.45 -3.23 -5.84
N ALA A 39 -8.86 -3.70 -4.74
CA ALA A 39 -9.59 -4.33 -3.65
C ALA A 39 -10.23 -3.26 -2.74
N PRO A 40 -11.56 -3.32 -2.51
CA PRO A 40 -12.27 -2.37 -1.65
C PRO A 40 -12.16 -2.82 -0.18
N ILE A 41 -11.06 -2.53 0.47
CA ILE A 41 -10.87 -2.86 1.89
C ILE A 41 -11.71 -1.93 2.79
N PRO A 42 -12.34 -2.45 3.85
CA PRO A 42 -13.24 -1.67 4.71
C PRO A 42 -12.54 -0.77 5.73
N LEU A 43 -11.29 -1.03 6.10
CA LEU A 43 -10.52 -0.31 7.13
C LEU A 43 -11.12 -0.44 8.55
N THR A 44 -11.75 -1.58 8.85
CA THR A 44 -12.39 -1.91 10.13
C THR A 44 -11.51 -2.74 11.06
N THR A 45 -10.93 -3.81 10.53
CA THR A 45 -9.92 -4.65 11.19
C THR A 45 -8.93 -5.18 10.16
N LEU A 46 -7.74 -5.60 10.58
CA LEU A 46 -6.78 -6.24 9.68
C LEU A 46 -7.39 -7.49 9.00
N ASP A 47 -8.13 -8.30 9.75
CA ASP A 47 -8.76 -9.53 9.22
C ASP A 47 -9.85 -9.23 8.18
N ASP A 48 -10.67 -8.19 8.39
CA ASP A 48 -11.69 -7.78 7.42
C ASP A 48 -11.04 -7.31 6.11
N ASP A 49 -9.95 -6.56 6.22
CA ASP A 49 -9.20 -6.05 5.08
C ASP A 49 -8.52 -7.21 4.31
N VAL A 50 -7.88 -8.16 5.02
CA VAL A 50 -7.32 -9.37 4.43
C VAL A 50 -8.40 -10.19 3.70
N ASN A 51 -9.58 -10.35 4.31
CA ASN A 51 -10.69 -11.07 3.70
C ASN A 51 -11.24 -10.34 2.46
N ALA A 52 -11.25 -9.00 2.46
CA ALA A 52 -11.63 -8.22 1.27
C ALA A 52 -10.62 -8.43 0.13
N VAL A 53 -9.33 -8.45 0.42
CA VAL A 53 -8.29 -8.74 -0.58
C VAL A 53 -8.42 -10.15 -1.13
N LYS A 54 -8.65 -11.16 -0.29
CA LYS A 54 -8.89 -12.55 -0.76
C LYS A 54 -10.08 -12.64 -1.71
N ARG A 55 -11.19 -11.97 -1.39
CA ARG A 55 -12.35 -11.89 -2.32
C ARG A 55 -12.01 -11.21 -3.64
N ALA A 56 -11.15 -10.18 -3.63
CA ALA A 56 -10.69 -9.54 -4.86
C ALA A 56 -9.81 -10.47 -5.69
N ILE A 57 -8.91 -11.25 -5.06
CA ILE A 57 -8.11 -12.27 -5.72
C ILE A 57 -9.01 -13.32 -6.37
N ASP A 58 -10.06 -13.80 -5.68
CA ASP A 58 -10.96 -14.83 -6.18
C ASP A 58 -11.73 -14.40 -7.45
N ARG A 59 -11.84 -13.11 -7.70
CA ARG A 59 -12.45 -12.55 -8.93
C ARG A 59 -11.46 -12.44 -10.11
N THR A 60 -10.17 -12.69 -9.90
CA THR A 60 -9.17 -12.71 -10.97
C THR A 60 -8.93 -14.13 -11.48
N GLU A 61 -8.21 -14.25 -12.58
CA GLU A 61 -7.77 -15.54 -13.14
C GLU A 61 -6.24 -15.63 -13.11
N GLY A 62 -5.71 -16.85 -12.99
CA GLY A 62 -4.27 -17.12 -13.03
C GLY A 62 -3.49 -16.62 -11.80
N PRO A 63 -2.16 -16.44 -11.93
CA PRO A 63 -1.31 -15.95 -10.87
C PRO A 63 -1.59 -14.47 -10.58
N VAL A 64 -1.26 -14.03 -9.35
CA VAL A 64 -1.55 -12.67 -8.86
C VAL A 64 -0.29 -12.05 -8.26
N VAL A 65 -0.05 -10.79 -8.58
CA VAL A 65 0.84 -9.88 -7.85
C VAL A 65 -0.04 -8.98 -6.98
N LEU A 66 0.18 -8.98 -5.66
CA LEU A 66 -0.47 -8.03 -4.74
C LEU A 66 0.36 -6.76 -4.62
N SER A 67 -0.28 -5.59 -4.61
CA SER A 67 0.39 -4.35 -4.28
C SER A 67 -0.37 -3.59 -3.20
N GLY A 68 0.36 -3.16 -2.17
CA GLY A 68 -0.19 -2.37 -1.06
C GLY A 68 0.49 -1.03 -0.92
N HIS A 69 -0.30 0.03 -0.70
CA HIS A 69 0.16 1.37 -0.35
C HIS A 69 0.00 1.60 1.15
N ALA A 70 1.00 2.20 1.78
CA ALA A 70 0.96 2.61 3.19
C ALA A 70 0.51 1.47 4.14
N TYR A 71 -0.59 1.65 4.88
CA TYR A 71 -1.19 0.65 5.74
C TYR A 71 -1.40 -0.71 5.04
N ALA A 72 -1.80 -0.67 3.77
CA ALA A 72 -2.11 -1.90 3.05
C ALA A 72 -0.90 -2.83 2.83
N GLY A 73 0.31 -2.39 3.09
CA GLY A 73 1.47 -3.29 3.15
C GLY A 73 1.32 -4.36 4.24
N GLY A 74 0.82 -3.99 5.43
CA GLY A 74 0.46 -4.96 6.48
C GLY A 74 -0.63 -5.92 6.02
N VAL A 75 -1.63 -5.41 5.29
CA VAL A 75 -2.72 -6.24 4.76
C VAL A 75 -2.21 -7.27 3.76
N ILE A 76 -1.45 -6.86 2.72
CA ILE A 76 -0.94 -7.80 1.71
C ILE A 76 0.06 -8.80 2.28
N GLY A 77 0.85 -8.39 3.29
CA GLY A 77 1.74 -9.27 4.03
C GLY A 77 0.99 -10.38 4.78
N ALA A 78 -0.19 -10.08 5.31
CA ALA A 78 -1.04 -11.03 6.04
C ALA A 78 -1.88 -11.94 5.12
N VAL A 79 -1.91 -11.69 3.80
CA VAL A 79 -2.65 -12.54 2.86
C VAL A 79 -1.89 -13.84 2.58
N SER A 80 -2.50 -14.96 2.93
CA SER A 80 -2.08 -16.30 2.47
C SER A 80 -3.06 -16.78 1.40
N HIS A 81 -2.57 -16.94 0.15
CA HIS A 81 -3.37 -17.42 -0.98
C HIS A 81 -2.49 -18.05 -2.06
N SER A 82 -2.86 -19.26 -2.55
CA SER A 82 -2.02 -20.06 -3.46
C SER A 82 -1.71 -19.40 -4.81
N ARG A 83 -2.59 -18.50 -5.27
CA ARG A 83 -2.39 -17.75 -6.53
C ARG A 83 -1.47 -16.54 -6.40
N VAL A 84 -1.20 -16.04 -5.19
CA VAL A 84 -0.27 -14.94 -4.99
C VAL A 84 1.15 -15.41 -5.22
N LYS A 85 1.89 -14.73 -6.10
CA LYS A 85 3.24 -15.08 -6.52
C LYS A 85 4.27 -13.98 -6.25
N GLY A 86 3.82 -12.78 -5.93
CA GLY A 86 4.71 -11.66 -5.61
C GLY A 86 3.97 -10.55 -4.88
N LEU A 87 4.74 -9.76 -4.13
CA LEU A 87 4.25 -8.65 -3.32
C LEU A 87 4.98 -7.37 -3.70
N VAL A 88 4.24 -6.27 -3.90
CA VAL A 88 4.81 -4.96 -4.19
C VAL A 88 4.37 -3.96 -3.13
N TYR A 89 5.32 -3.41 -2.41
CA TYR A 89 5.13 -2.43 -1.35
C TYR A 89 5.42 -1.04 -1.90
N VAL A 90 4.45 -0.14 -1.82
CA VAL A 90 4.56 1.23 -2.32
C VAL A 90 4.46 2.18 -1.13
N ALA A 91 5.59 2.76 -0.68
CA ALA A 91 5.65 3.60 0.52
C ALA A 91 4.84 2.96 1.69
N ALA A 92 5.07 1.67 1.97
CA ALA A 92 4.14 0.84 2.72
C ALA A 92 4.76 0.24 3.99
N LEU A 93 3.92 -0.09 4.96
CA LEU A 93 4.31 -0.73 6.22
C LEU A 93 4.33 -2.26 6.05
N ALA A 94 5.36 -2.91 6.58
CA ALA A 94 5.55 -4.35 6.48
C ALA A 94 5.88 -4.95 7.86
N PRO A 95 4.89 -5.10 8.74
CA PRO A 95 5.09 -5.73 10.05
C PRO A 95 5.53 -7.18 9.90
N ASP A 96 6.39 -7.64 10.82
CA ASP A 96 6.74 -9.05 10.98
C ASP A 96 5.74 -9.76 11.90
N GLU A 97 5.88 -11.08 12.06
CA GLU A 97 5.03 -11.87 12.93
C GLU A 97 5.02 -11.33 14.36
N GLY A 98 3.83 -11.05 14.88
CA GLY A 98 3.62 -10.50 16.21
C GLY A 98 3.76 -8.98 16.32
N GLU A 99 4.35 -8.29 15.32
CA GLU A 99 4.34 -6.83 15.28
C GLU A 99 2.96 -6.29 14.85
N THR A 100 2.64 -5.10 15.30
CA THR A 100 1.48 -4.35 14.80
C THR A 100 1.93 -3.35 13.71
N VAL A 101 0.98 -2.89 12.91
CA VAL A 101 1.25 -1.79 11.97
C VAL A 101 1.72 -0.52 12.70
N ALA A 102 1.19 -0.27 13.90
CA ALA A 102 1.58 0.88 14.72
C ALA A 102 3.04 0.75 15.21
N ASP A 103 3.50 -0.43 15.61
CA ASP A 103 4.89 -0.65 16.05
C ASP A 103 5.87 -0.25 14.96
N VAL A 104 5.60 -0.66 13.73
CA VAL A 104 6.47 -0.36 12.58
C VAL A 104 6.36 1.11 12.16
N PHE A 105 5.15 1.68 12.20
CA PHE A 105 4.92 3.09 11.85
C PHE A 105 5.68 4.05 12.77
N TYR A 106 5.70 3.78 14.08
CA TYR A 106 6.36 4.61 15.08
C TYR A 106 7.79 4.18 15.40
N ARG A 107 8.40 3.29 14.60
CA ARG A 107 9.76 2.82 14.79
C ARG A 107 10.80 3.95 14.76
N ASP A 108 10.69 4.86 13.81
CA ASP A 108 11.55 6.03 13.67
C ASP A 108 10.74 7.31 13.96
N PRO A 109 11.40 8.38 14.41
CA PRO A 109 10.70 9.63 14.73
C PRO A 109 9.89 10.15 13.55
N PRO A 110 8.67 10.66 13.78
CA PRO A 110 7.84 11.21 12.71
C PRO A 110 8.49 12.45 12.10
N HIS A 111 8.18 12.71 10.84
CA HIS A 111 8.60 13.96 10.17
C HIS A 111 7.98 15.17 10.89
N PRO A 112 8.70 16.32 11.00
CA PRO A 112 8.17 17.52 11.69
C PRO A 112 6.83 18.06 11.14
N GLN A 113 6.50 17.73 9.91
CA GLN A 113 5.23 18.11 9.26
C GLN A 113 4.19 16.97 9.27
N ALA A 114 4.52 15.80 9.83
CA ALA A 114 3.54 14.73 10.00
C ALA A 114 2.43 15.19 10.97
N PRO A 115 1.17 14.88 10.68
CA PRO A 115 0.08 15.21 11.58
C PRO A 115 0.10 14.33 12.83
N GLU A 116 -0.41 14.86 13.92
CA GLU A 116 -0.76 14.03 15.07
C GLU A 116 -2.00 13.20 14.73
N LEU A 117 -1.89 11.87 14.83
CA LEU A 117 -2.97 10.94 14.55
C LEU A 117 -3.65 10.54 15.85
N LYS A 118 -4.88 10.98 16.04
CA LYS A 118 -5.70 10.66 17.23
C LYS A 118 -7.00 10.01 16.81
N PRO A 119 -7.42 8.92 17.47
CA PRO A 119 -8.74 8.37 17.26
C PRO A 119 -9.83 9.31 17.84
N ASP A 120 -10.97 9.32 17.18
CA ASP A 120 -12.20 9.91 17.75
C ASP A 120 -12.82 8.97 18.81
N ASP A 121 -13.95 9.38 19.39
CA ASP A 121 -14.66 8.60 20.41
C ASP A 121 -15.17 7.24 19.93
N GLY A 122 -15.26 7.05 18.59
CA GLY A 122 -15.62 5.80 17.94
C GLY A 122 -14.41 4.91 17.61
N GLY A 123 -13.20 5.36 17.90
CA GLY A 123 -11.96 4.64 17.58
C GLY A 123 -11.52 4.78 16.11
N TRP A 124 -12.04 5.78 15.39
CA TRP A 124 -11.67 6.07 14.01
C TRP A 124 -10.64 7.18 13.94
N ILE A 125 -9.64 7.00 13.10
CA ILE A 125 -8.59 7.98 12.85
C ILE A 125 -8.85 8.64 11.50
N TRP A 126 -9.12 9.94 11.54
CA TRP A 126 -9.26 10.82 10.39
C TRP A 126 -7.96 11.58 10.16
N LEU A 127 -7.59 11.79 8.91
CA LEU A 127 -6.48 12.67 8.57
C LEU A 127 -6.98 14.12 8.54
N PRO A 128 -6.34 15.05 9.27
CA PRO A 128 -6.68 16.47 9.16
C PRO A 128 -6.55 16.95 7.72
N GLU A 129 -7.50 17.75 7.24
CA GLU A 129 -7.52 18.23 5.84
C GLU A 129 -6.19 18.88 5.43
N SER A 130 -5.61 19.70 6.31
CA SER A 130 -4.32 20.36 6.07
C SER A 130 -3.15 19.39 5.90
N ALA A 131 -3.25 18.17 6.41
CA ALA A 131 -2.19 17.16 6.31
C ALA A 131 -2.06 16.58 4.90
N PHE A 132 -3.09 16.67 4.06
CA PHE A 132 -2.98 16.24 2.67
C PHE A 132 -1.96 17.09 1.91
N ALA A 133 -1.94 18.41 2.12
CA ALA A 133 -0.96 19.32 1.53
C ALA A 133 0.38 19.32 2.27
N ALA A 134 0.39 19.08 3.58
CA ALA A 134 1.62 19.16 4.38
C ALA A 134 2.48 17.90 4.33
N ALA A 135 1.84 16.70 4.28
CA ALA A 135 2.55 15.44 4.50
C ALA A 135 2.09 14.26 3.63
N PHE A 136 0.79 14.17 3.28
CA PHE A 136 0.27 12.99 2.58
C PHE A 136 0.52 13.04 1.08
N ALA A 137 0.26 14.19 0.44
CA ALA A 137 0.39 14.38 -1.01
C ALA A 137 0.90 15.80 -1.31
N GLN A 138 2.03 16.18 -0.71
CA GLN A 138 2.57 17.54 -0.82
C GLN A 138 3.06 17.89 -2.22
N GLN A 139 3.29 16.90 -3.09
CA GLN A 139 3.67 17.10 -4.49
C GLN A 139 2.46 17.06 -5.44
N ALA A 140 1.25 16.77 -4.95
CA ALA A 140 0.03 16.82 -5.72
C ALA A 140 -0.46 18.27 -5.91
N THR A 141 -1.32 18.50 -6.90
CA THR A 141 -1.98 19.80 -7.09
C THR A 141 -2.95 20.10 -5.95
N ALA A 142 -3.27 21.37 -5.73
CA ALA A 142 -4.25 21.76 -4.71
C ALA A 142 -5.63 21.11 -4.93
N GLU A 143 -6.05 20.95 -6.18
CA GLU A 143 -7.29 20.27 -6.54
C GLU A 143 -7.26 18.79 -6.14
N GLU A 144 -6.17 18.09 -6.42
CA GLU A 144 -5.98 16.69 -6.01
C GLU A 144 -5.96 16.55 -4.50
N GLN A 145 -5.28 17.43 -3.77
CA GLN A 145 -5.25 17.45 -2.31
C GLN A 145 -6.63 17.64 -1.70
N GLN A 146 -7.44 18.58 -2.24
CA GLN A 146 -8.82 18.81 -1.83
C GLN A 146 -9.72 17.60 -2.12
N LEU A 147 -9.54 16.97 -3.29
CA LEU A 147 -10.30 15.76 -3.65
C LEU A 147 -9.96 14.60 -2.69
N LEU A 148 -8.67 14.37 -2.42
CA LEU A 148 -8.23 13.33 -1.48
C LEU A 148 -8.82 13.54 -0.08
N ALA A 149 -8.80 14.79 0.41
CA ALA A 149 -9.40 15.13 1.70
C ALA A 149 -10.91 14.85 1.73
N ALA A 150 -11.62 15.16 0.64
CA ALA A 150 -13.08 15.02 0.55
C ALA A 150 -13.53 13.55 0.48
N VAL A 151 -12.74 12.66 -0.16
CA VAL A 151 -13.09 11.25 -0.35
C VAL A 151 -12.41 10.32 0.66
N GLN A 152 -11.65 10.86 1.62
CA GLN A 152 -10.92 10.04 2.57
C GLN A 152 -11.82 9.07 3.32
N ARG A 153 -11.27 7.91 3.61
CA ARG A 153 -11.90 6.90 4.45
C ARG A 153 -11.09 6.76 5.74
N PRO A 154 -11.69 6.97 6.91
CA PRO A 154 -10.98 6.82 8.17
C PRO A 154 -10.57 5.37 8.39
N ILE A 155 -9.53 5.17 9.19
CA ILE A 155 -9.08 3.84 9.60
C ILE A 155 -9.43 3.60 11.07
N ALA A 156 -9.97 2.42 11.37
CA ALA A 156 -10.19 2.02 12.75
C ALA A 156 -8.85 1.69 13.44
N THR A 157 -8.75 2.04 14.73
CA THR A 157 -7.56 1.70 15.55
C THR A 157 -7.29 0.19 15.59
N ALA A 158 -8.34 -0.63 15.50
CA ALA A 158 -8.21 -2.09 15.40
C ALA A 158 -7.35 -2.57 14.23
N CYS A 159 -7.37 -1.84 13.09
CA CYS A 159 -6.52 -2.18 11.94
C CYS A 159 -5.03 -2.09 12.24
N ILE A 160 -4.63 -1.10 13.03
CA ILE A 160 -3.21 -0.79 13.29
C ILE A 160 -2.68 -1.40 14.58
N GLN A 161 -3.56 -1.86 15.47
CA GLN A 161 -3.21 -2.46 16.77
C GLN A 161 -3.26 -3.99 16.77
N GLN A 162 -3.84 -4.61 15.75
CA GLN A 162 -3.85 -6.07 15.62
C GLN A 162 -2.45 -6.57 15.27
N ALA A 163 -1.97 -7.60 16.01
CA ALA A 163 -0.71 -8.26 15.71
C ALA A 163 -0.78 -8.98 14.35
N ALA A 164 0.23 -8.76 13.52
CA ALA A 164 0.32 -9.41 12.22
C ALA A 164 0.61 -10.91 12.36
N PRO A 165 0.01 -11.77 11.54
CA PRO A 165 0.42 -13.15 11.40
C PRO A 165 1.80 -13.22 10.71
N ARG A 166 2.40 -14.44 10.67
CA ARG A 166 3.61 -14.65 9.88
C ARG A 166 3.40 -14.15 8.45
N PRO A 167 4.19 -13.16 8.00
CA PRO A 167 3.92 -12.49 6.75
C PRO A 167 4.38 -13.29 5.53
N SER A 168 3.62 -13.18 4.44
CA SER A 168 3.87 -13.88 3.17
C SER A 168 5.17 -13.46 2.47
N TRP A 169 5.74 -12.31 2.79
CA TRP A 169 7.02 -11.87 2.23
C TRP A 169 8.20 -12.74 2.69
N ASN A 170 8.05 -13.56 3.73
CA ASN A 170 9.03 -14.58 4.09
C ASN A 170 9.19 -15.68 3.04
N ASP A 171 8.18 -15.91 2.22
CA ASP A 171 8.12 -17.02 1.27
C ASP A 171 7.99 -16.56 -0.20
N LEU A 172 7.63 -15.29 -0.43
CA LEU A 172 7.35 -14.74 -1.75
C LEU A 172 8.36 -13.66 -2.15
N LEU A 173 8.65 -13.59 -3.45
CA LEU A 173 9.39 -12.47 -4.00
C LEU A 173 8.68 -11.15 -3.68
N SER A 174 9.44 -10.19 -3.21
CA SER A 174 8.92 -8.88 -2.82
C SER A 174 9.68 -7.75 -3.50
N TRP A 175 8.96 -6.70 -3.84
CA TRP A 175 9.48 -5.43 -4.37
C TRP A 175 9.05 -4.30 -3.44
N TYR A 176 9.89 -3.28 -3.34
CA TYR A 176 9.60 -2.14 -2.50
C TYR A 176 9.97 -0.82 -3.21
N LEU A 177 9.01 0.09 -3.36
CA LEU A 177 9.24 1.47 -3.78
C LEU A 177 9.34 2.35 -2.54
N ILE A 178 10.55 2.86 -2.28
CA ILE A 178 10.82 3.79 -1.19
C ILE A 178 10.56 5.22 -1.69
N ALA A 179 9.72 5.94 -0.96
CA ALA A 179 9.43 7.35 -1.17
C ALA A 179 10.37 8.20 -0.31
N GLU A 180 11.36 8.84 -0.94
CA GLU A 180 12.44 9.56 -0.24
C GLU A 180 11.97 10.84 0.43
N GLU A 181 10.86 11.43 -0.01
CA GLU A 181 10.27 12.64 0.56
C GLU A 181 8.95 12.35 1.31
N ASP A 182 8.74 11.09 1.70
CA ASP A 182 7.58 10.70 2.49
C ASP A 182 7.62 11.35 3.87
N ARG A 183 6.55 12.11 4.20
CA ARG A 183 6.38 12.79 5.48
C ARG A 183 5.39 12.09 6.41
N MET A 184 4.77 10.99 5.95
CA MET A 184 3.88 10.13 6.75
C MET A 184 4.65 8.94 7.34
N ILE A 185 5.33 8.16 6.49
CA ILE A 185 6.16 7.03 6.89
C ILE A 185 7.62 7.40 6.67
N ASN A 186 8.39 7.50 7.76
CA ASN A 186 9.80 7.88 7.68
C ASN A 186 10.55 7.01 6.65
N PRO A 187 11.28 7.60 5.69
CA PRO A 187 12.07 6.84 4.70
C PRO A 187 13.09 5.87 5.34
N ALA A 188 13.59 6.15 6.54
CA ALA A 188 14.44 5.21 7.26
C ALA A 188 13.68 3.95 7.67
N THR A 189 12.44 4.09 8.11
CA THR A 189 11.55 2.96 8.39
C THR A 189 11.27 2.15 7.12
N GLN A 190 11.02 2.81 5.99
CA GLN A 190 10.79 2.14 4.70
C GLN A 190 12.03 1.33 4.27
N ARG A 191 13.24 1.89 4.41
CA ARG A 191 14.50 1.17 4.11
C ARG A 191 14.69 -0.03 5.01
N PHE A 192 14.46 0.12 6.31
CA PHE A 192 14.55 -0.98 7.27
C PHE A 192 13.62 -2.14 6.89
N MET A 193 12.37 -1.86 6.53
CA MET A 193 11.42 -2.90 6.13
C MET A 193 11.83 -3.56 4.81
N ALA A 194 12.23 -2.78 3.81
CA ALA A 194 12.68 -3.29 2.52
C ALA A 194 13.90 -4.21 2.65
N GLU A 195 14.87 -3.82 3.50
CA GLU A 195 16.07 -4.61 3.79
C GLU A 195 15.71 -5.91 4.54
N ARG A 196 14.88 -5.82 5.60
CA ARG A 196 14.42 -6.98 6.37
C ARG A 196 13.74 -8.02 5.49
N MET A 197 12.89 -7.59 4.55
CA MET A 197 12.20 -8.45 3.61
C MET A 197 13.09 -8.94 2.46
N GLN A 198 14.33 -8.47 2.35
CA GLN A 198 15.21 -8.70 1.19
C GLN A 198 14.52 -8.33 -0.14
N ALA A 199 13.70 -7.28 -0.13
CA ALA A 199 12.93 -6.85 -1.27
C ALA A 199 13.83 -6.27 -2.39
N ARG A 200 13.42 -6.45 -3.63
CA ARG A 200 14.01 -5.71 -4.76
C ARG A 200 13.55 -4.26 -4.66
N THR A 201 14.49 -3.38 -4.33
CA THR A 201 14.19 -2.00 -3.95
C THR A 201 14.38 -1.03 -5.10
N ARG A 202 13.44 -0.09 -5.25
CA ARG A 202 13.57 1.14 -6.03
C ARG A 202 13.34 2.34 -5.12
N THR A 203 13.99 3.45 -5.41
CA THR A 203 13.80 4.72 -4.70
C THR A 203 13.36 5.80 -5.67
N ASP A 204 12.48 6.69 -5.23
CA ASP A 204 12.06 7.87 -5.98
C ASP A 204 11.94 9.07 -5.03
N THR A 205 12.23 10.27 -5.52
CA THR A 205 12.05 11.53 -4.79
C THR A 205 10.58 11.94 -4.78
N CYS A 206 9.71 11.04 -4.34
CA CYS A 206 8.28 11.23 -4.26
C CYS A 206 7.82 11.36 -2.80
N ASP A 207 6.61 11.92 -2.65
CA ASP A 207 5.90 12.01 -1.38
C ASP A 207 5.23 10.68 -1.00
N HIS A 208 4.39 10.70 0.06
CA HIS A 208 3.69 9.51 0.55
C HIS A 208 2.69 8.92 -0.46
N ALA A 209 2.25 9.69 -1.47
CA ALA A 209 1.25 9.26 -2.45
C ALA A 209 1.80 9.08 -3.88
N PRO A 210 2.87 8.26 -4.11
CA PRO A 210 3.49 8.12 -5.43
C PRO A 210 2.54 7.58 -6.50
N LEU A 211 1.51 6.84 -6.12
CA LEU A 211 0.46 6.37 -7.03
C LEU A 211 -0.29 7.55 -7.71
N ILE A 212 -0.26 8.74 -7.11
CA ILE A 212 -0.86 9.98 -7.63
C ILE A 212 0.21 10.87 -8.23
N THR A 213 1.29 11.14 -7.50
CA THR A 213 2.31 12.15 -7.84
C THR A 213 3.41 11.63 -8.76
N ARG A 214 3.72 10.33 -8.71
CA ARG A 214 4.74 9.63 -9.52
C ARG A 214 4.22 8.29 -10.07
N PRO A 215 3.05 8.24 -10.74
CA PRO A 215 2.43 6.98 -11.15
C PRO A 215 3.33 6.11 -12.02
N GLN A 216 4.22 6.70 -12.83
CA GLN A 216 5.13 5.94 -13.68
C GLN A 216 6.12 5.09 -12.87
N ALA A 217 6.67 5.60 -11.77
CA ALA A 217 7.55 4.83 -10.90
C ALA A 217 6.84 3.59 -10.31
N VAL A 218 5.55 3.74 -9.97
CA VAL A 218 4.72 2.65 -9.47
C VAL A 218 4.38 1.65 -10.58
N ILE A 219 4.05 2.12 -11.80
CA ILE A 219 3.78 1.25 -12.96
C ILE A 219 5.03 0.42 -13.31
N ASP A 220 6.20 1.03 -13.27
CA ASP A 220 7.46 0.37 -13.62
C ASP A 220 7.80 -0.78 -12.66
N ILE A 221 7.68 -0.56 -11.34
CA ILE A 221 7.96 -1.62 -10.36
C ILE A 221 6.91 -2.73 -10.40
N LEU A 222 5.63 -2.41 -10.63
CA LEU A 222 4.57 -3.40 -10.81
C LEU A 222 4.77 -4.23 -12.08
N THR A 223 5.15 -3.58 -13.19
CA THR A 223 5.45 -4.28 -14.45
C THR A 223 6.65 -5.21 -14.30
N GLU A 224 7.68 -4.78 -13.57
CA GLU A 224 8.83 -5.64 -13.24
C GLU A 224 8.40 -6.87 -12.45
N ALA A 225 7.57 -6.68 -11.40
CA ALA A 225 7.06 -7.76 -10.58
C ALA A 225 6.24 -8.77 -11.41
N VAL A 226 5.30 -8.28 -12.23
CA VAL A 226 4.48 -9.13 -13.12
C VAL A 226 5.32 -9.98 -14.08
N ARG A 227 6.43 -9.43 -14.59
CA ARG A 227 7.31 -10.16 -15.52
C ARG A 227 8.26 -11.15 -14.83
N SER A 228 8.37 -11.08 -13.51
CA SER A 228 9.31 -11.88 -12.72
C SER A 228 8.70 -13.12 -12.07
N VAL A 229 7.35 -13.26 -12.10
CA VAL A 229 6.61 -14.33 -11.40
C VAL A 229 5.76 -15.17 -12.34
#